data_991c1342cbc6d792b2ca00568a9bb709
#
_entry.id   991c1342cbc6d792b2ca00568a9bb709
#
_cell.length_a   1.000
_cell.length_b   1.000
_cell.length_c   1.000
_cell.angle_alpha   90.00
_cell.angle_beta   90.00
_cell.angle_gamma   90.00
#
_symmetry.space_group_name_H-M   'P 1'
#
loop_
_entity.id
_entity.type
_entity.pdbx_description
1 polymer ?
#
loop_
_entity_poly.entity_id
_entity_poly.type
_entity_poly.pdbx_seq_one_letter_code
_entity_poly.pdbx_strand_id
1 'polypeptide(L)'
;RRVALYGVDRLIADKQNQKDSTRTIMYSDVTREREELSEQIKALKELKELGNIYGYDISRPAANVQEAIQWLYFGYLAAIKEQNGAAMSLGRTSTFLDIYAQRDLQNGTFTEEQIQEFVDHFIMKLRLVKFARTPEYNALFSGDPTWVTESIGGMGIDGRHMVTRMSYR
;
A
#
# COMPACT_ATOMS: atom_id res chain seq x y z
N ARG A 1 -0.57 3.29 -1.45
CA ARG A 1 -1.25 4.62 -1.35
C ARG A 1 -2.49 4.72 -2.22
N ARG A 2 -2.49 4.20 -3.47
CA ARG A 2 -3.66 4.29 -4.37
C ARG A 2 -4.91 3.64 -3.77
N VAL A 3 -4.77 2.51 -3.07
CA VAL A 3 -5.89 1.85 -2.37
C VAL A 3 -6.52 2.81 -1.34
N ALA A 4 -5.70 3.49 -0.53
CA ALA A 4 -6.20 4.44 0.46
C ALA A 4 -6.84 5.69 -0.17
N LEU A 5 -6.28 6.18 -1.28
CA LEU A 5 -6.80 7.40 -1.95
C LEU A 5 -8.09 7.16 -2.72
N TYR A 6 -8.23 6.02 -3.39
CA TYR A 6 -9.28 5.82 -4.38
C TYR A 6 -10.25 4.69 -4.03
N GLY A 7 -9.85 3.77 -3.14
CA GLY A 7 -10.55 2.52 -2.94
C GLY A 7 -10.32 1.51 -4.06
N VAL A 8 -10.59 0.25 -3.79
CA VAL A 8 -10.35 -0.84 -4.74
C VAL A 8 -11.32 -0.80 -5.92
N ASP A 9 -12.58 -0.42 -5.70
CA ASP A 9 -13.59 -0.39 -6.78
C ASP A 9 -13.24 0.62 -7.87
N ARG A 10 -12.72 1.79 -7.49
CA ARG A 10 -12.21 2.76 -8.46
C ARG A 10 -11.02 2.23 -9.24
N LEU A 11 -10.10 1.53 -8.57
CA LEU A 11 -8.93 0.95 -9.23
C LEU A 11 -9.32 -0.15 -10.22
N ILE A 12 -10.33 -0.97 -9.90
CA ILE A 12 -10.90 -1.97 -10.80
C ILE A 12 -11.52 -1.28 -12.02
N ALA A 13 -12.34 -0.25 -11.81
CA ALA A 13 -12.95 0.50 -12.89
C ALA A 13 -11.93 1.15 -13.83
N ASP A 14 -10.87 1.75 -13.28
CA ASP A 14 -9.79 2.34 -14.06
C ASP A 14 -9.07 1.28 -14.93
N LYS A 15 -8.81 0.08 -14.38
CA LYS A 15 -8.20 -1.03 -15.12
C LYS A 15 -9.12 -1.61 -16.16
N GLN A 16 -10.42 -1.72 -15.88
CA GLN A 16 -11.41 -2.15 -16.86
C GLN A 16 -11.48 -1.17 -18.02
N ASN A 17 -11.57 0.13 -17.77
CA ASN A 17 -11.56 1.17 -18.79
C ASN A 17 -10.29 1.11 -19.65
N GLN A 18 -9.13 0.90 -19.04
CA GLN A 18 -7.86 0.73 -19.75
C GLN A 18 -7.94 -0.49 -20.68
N LYS A 19 -8.43 -1.63 -20.19
CA LYS A 19 -8.59 -2.86 -20.97
C LYS A 19 -9.56 -2.68 -22.14
N ASP A 20 -10.67 -1.97 -21.94
CA ASP A 20 -11.70 -1.73 -22.97
C ASP A 20 -11.22 -0.72 -24.03
N SER A 21 -10.33 0.21 -23.65
CA SER A 21 -9.71 1.16 -24.57
C SER A 21 -8.50 0.60 -25.34
N THR A 22 -8.03 -0.59 -24.99
CA THR A 22 -6.93 -1.24 -25.70
C THR A 22 -7.35 -1.60 -27.13
N ARG A 23 -6.41 -1.45 -28.08
CA ARG A 23 -6.65 -1.63 -29.52
C ARG A 23 -7.38 -2.94 -29.85
N THR A 24 -8.29 -2.89 -30.81
CA THR A 24 -9.09 -4.05 -31.27
C THR A 24 -8.29 -5.07 -32.08
N ILE A 25 -7.18 -4.64 -32.70
CA ILE A 25 -6.33 -5.56 -33.51
C ILE A 25 -5.42 -6.32 -32.53
N MET A 26 -5.57 -7.63 -32.52
CA MET A 26 -4.87 -8.53 -31.59
C MET A 26 -3.49 -8.91 -32.11
N TYR A 27 -2.49 -8.09 -31.82
CA TYR A 27 -1.09 -8.49 -31.87
C TYR A 27 -0.69 -9.16 -30.53
N SER A 28 0.41 -9.89 -30.55
CA SER A 28 0.94 -10.57 -29.36
C SER A 28 1.07 -9.64 -28.13
N ASP A 29 1.54 -8.42 -28.35
CA ASP A 29 1.74 -7.43 -27.27
C ASP A 29 0.41 -6.93 -26.71
N VAL A 30 -0.59 -6.71 -27.57
CA VAL A 30 -1.95 -6.32 -27.15
C VAL A 30 -2.62 -7.45 -26.37
N THR A 31 -2.44 -8.70 -26.81
CA THR A 31 -2.97 -9.85 -26.07
C THR A 31 -2.36 -9.93 -24.69
N ARG A 32 -1.04 -9.82 -24.59
CA ARG A 32 -0.32 -9.84 -23.30
C ARG A 32 -0.75 -8.70 -22.38
N GLU A 33 -0.89 -7.47 -22.90
CA GLU A 33 -1.40 -6.33 -22.12
C GLU A 33 -2.81 -6.59 -21.57
N ARG A 34 -3.68 -7.17 -22.38
CA ARG A 34 -5.06 -7.49 -21.94
C ARG A 34 -5.09 -8.61 -20.89
N GLU A 35 -4.24 -9.61 -21.02
CA GLU A 35 -4.07 -10.68 -20.03
C GLU A 35 -3.57 -10.08 -18.70
N GLU A 36 -2.53 -9.26 -18.74
CA GLU A 36 -2.00 -8.58 -17.57
C GLU A 36 -3.07 -7.72 -16.86
N LEU A 37 -3.82 -6.91 -17.61
CA LEU A 37 -4.91 -6.11 -17.04
C LEU A 37 -6.00 -6.98 -16.41
N SER A 38 -6.29 -8.15 -17.01
CA SER A 38 -7.25 -9.10 -16.43
C SER A 38 -6.77 -9.69 -15.11
N GLU A 39 -5.50 -10.06 -15.01
CA GLU A 39 -4.90 -10.56 -13.76
C GLU A 39 -4.84 -9.46 -12.70
N GLN A 40 -4.53 -8.21 -13.07
CA GLN A 40 -4.56 -7.08 -12.16
C GLN A 40 -5.99 -6.83 -11.60
N ILE A 41 -7.02 -6.92 -12.44
CA ILE A 41 -8.42 -6.80 -12.01
C ILE A 41 -8.80 -7.94 -11.05
N LYS A 42 -8.38 -9.16 -11.33
CA LYS A 42 -8.59 -10.33 -10.48
C LYS A 42 -7.92 -10.14 -9.12
N ALA A 43 -6.65 -9.75 -9.11
CA ALA A 43 -5.89 -9.49 -7.88
C ALA A 43 -6.53 -8.37 -7.02
N LEU A 44 -7.06 -7.32 -7.64
CA LEU A 44 -7.79 -6.27 -6.93
C LEU A 44 -9.10 -6.79 -6.30
N LYS A 45 -9.83 -7.68 -6.96
CA LYS A 45 -11.02 -8.32 -6.40
C LYS A 45 -10.66 -9.22 -5.21
N GLU A 46 -9.59 -10.00 -5.32
CA GLU A 46 -9.07 -10.83 -4.22
C GLU A 46 -8.60 -9.96 -3.05
N LEU A 47 -7.97 -8.82 -3.32
CA LEU A 47 -7.60 -7.86 -2.28
C LEU A 47 -8.82 -7.28 -1.55
N LYS A 48 -9.91 -7.01 -2.27
CA LYS A 48 -11.18 -6.57 -1.68
C LYS A 48 -11.77 -7.64 -0.76
N GLU A 49 -11.74 -8.90 -1.20
CA GLU A 49 -12.18 -10.03 -0.39
C GLU A 49 -11.33 -10.19 0.88
N LEU A 50 -10.02 -10.07 0.75
CA LEU A 50 -9.11 -10.05 1.90
C LEU A 50 -9.51 -8.96 2.90
N GLY A 51 -9.80 -7.75 2.44
CA GLY A 51 -10.29 -6.67 3.30
C GLY A 51 -11.55 -7.08 4.06
N ASN A 52 -12.53 -7.65 3.38
CA ASN A 52 -13.79 -8.10 3.96
C ASN A 52 -13.59 -9.19 5.02
N ILE A 53 -12.68 -10.16 4.81
CA ILE A 53 -12.35 -11.20 5.80
C ILE A 53 -11.85 -10.59 7.11
N TYR A 54 -11.10 -9.49 7.02
CA TYR A 54 -10.60 -8.76 8.20
C TYR A 54 -11.56 -7.67 8.71
N GLY A 55 -12.78 -7.59 8.17
CA GLY A 55 -13.81 -6.64 8.61
C GLY A 55 -13.63 -5.21 8.08
N TYR A 56 -12.85 -5.02 7.02
CA TYR A 56 -12.61 -3.70 6.41
C TYR A 56 -13.18 -3.59 5.00
N ASP A 57 -14.00 -2.57 4.77
CA ASP A 57 -14.50 -2.22 3.44
C ASP A 57 -13.52 -1.33 2.68
N ILE A 58 -12.56 -1.95 2.00
CA ILE A 58 -11.55 -1.26 1.17
C ILE A 58 -12.05 -0.91 -0.24
N SER A 59 -13.32 -1.14 -0.54
CA SER A 59 -13.92 -0.76 -1.83
C SER A 59 -13.89 0.74 -2.07
N ARG A 60 -13.96 1.52 -1.02
CA ARG A 60 -14.00 2.99 -0.96
C ARG A 60 -12.67 3.61 -0.51
N PRO A 61 -12.46 4.93 -0.74
CA PRO A 61 -11.35 5.67 -0.14
C PRO A 61 -11.34 5.58 1.39
N ALA A 62 -10.15 5.66 1.98
CA ALA A 62 -9.98 5.73 3.42
C ALA A 62 -10.62 7.03 3.98
N ALA A 63 -11.42 6.90 5.02
CA ALA A 63 -12.12 8.03 5.64
C ALA A 63 -11.27 8.74 6.71
N ASN A 64 -10.32 8.05 7.34
CA ASN A 64 -9.50 8.56 8.43
C ASN A 64 -8.08 7.96 8.40
N VAL A 65 -7.21 8.38 9.32
CA VAL A 65 -5.81 7.94 9.37
C VAL A 65 -5.68 6.45 9.69
N GLN A 66 -6.53 5.91 10.55
CA GLN A 66 -6.54 4.47 10.87
C GLN A 66 -6.83 3.63 9.63
N GLU A 67 -7.88 3.99 8.89
CA GLU A 67 -8.20 3.34 7.61
C GLU A 67 -7.09 3.54 6.58
N ALA A 68 -6.54 4.75 6.46
CA ALA A 68 -5.46 5.04 5.51
C ALA A 68 -4.23 4.15 5.75
N ILE A 69 -3.84 3.95 7.01
CA ILE A 69 -2.77 3.03 7.41
C ILE A 69 -3.15 1.59 7.05
N GLN A 70 -4.36 1.16 7.36
CA GLN A 70 -4.80 -0.21 7.09
C GLN A 70 -4.92 -0.51 5.59
N TRP A 71 -5.45 0.43 4.77
CA TRP A 71 -5.50 0.31 3.30
C TRP A 71 -4.10 0.28 2.69
N LEU A 72 -3.19 1.09 3.23
CA LEU A 72 -1.79 1.07 2.84
C LEU A 72 -1.15 -0.30 3.12
N TYR A 73 -1.42 -0.87 4.30
CA TYR A 73 -0.91 -2.18 4.68
C TYR A 73 -1.45 -3.30 3.79
N PHE A 74 -2.75 -3.32 3.45
CA PHE A 74 -3.30 -4.28 2.50
C PHE A 74 -2.65 -4.16 1.12
N GLY A 75 -2.44 -2.95 0.63
CA GLY A 75 -1.71 -2.72 -0.61
C GLY A 75 -0.27 -3.17 -0.57
N TYR A 76 0.37 -3.06 0.59
CA TYR A 76 1.71 -3.60 0.84
C TYR A 76 1.71 -5.12 0.78
N LEU A 77 0.78 -5.79 1.46
CA LEU A 77 0.67 -7.26 1.46
C LEU A 77 0.47 -7.81 0.03
N ALA A 78 -0.38 -7.17 -0.76
CA ALA A 78 -0.57 -7.56 -2.16
C ALA A 78 0.73 -7.45 -2.97
N ALA A 79 1.46 -6.34 -2.81
CA ALA A 79 2.70 -6.10 -3.55
C ALA A 79 3.82 -7.09 -3.16
N ILE A 80 3.96 -7.41 -1.87
CA ILE A 80 4.99 -8.37 -1.43
C ILE A 80 4.64 -9.80 -1.81
N LYS A 81 3.37 -10.16 -1.88
CA LYS A 81 2.94 -11.47 -2.39
C LYS A 81 3.37 -11.64 -3.85
N GLU A 82 3.18 -10.62 -4.68
CA GLU A 82 3.58 -10.63 -6.08
C GLU A 82 5.09 -10.74 -6.26
N GLN A 83 5.87 -10.00 -5.48
CA GLN A 83 7.34 -10.01 -5.53
C GLN A 83 7.98 -11.24 -4.88
N ASN A 84 7.21 -12.05 -4.18
CA ASN A 84 7.75 -13.11 -3.30
C ASN A 84 8.73 -12.57 -2.23
N GLY A 85 8.57 -11.31 -1.85
CA GLY A 85 9.13 -10.71 -0.64
C GLY A 85 10.61 -10.39 -0.61
N ALA A 86 11.29 -10.31 -1.73
CA ALA A 86 12.74 -10.08 -1.73
C ALA A 86 13.10 -8.68 -1.18
N ALA A 87 12.45 -7.63 -1.66
CA ALA A 87 12.63 -6.27 -1.18
C ALA A 87 11.43 -5.42 -1.59
N MET A 88 11.00 -4.49 -0.73
CA MET A 88 9.84 -3.66 -1.00
C MET A 88 10.07 -2.22 -0.53
N SER A 89 9.86 -1.26 -1.42
CA SER A 89 9.81 0.15 -1.07
C SER A 89 8.38 0.60 -0.86
N LEU A 90 8.05 1.05 0.35
CA LEU A 90 6.78 1.73 0.65
C LEU A 90 6.73 3.13 0.03
N GLY A 91 7.89 3.72 -0.14
CA GLY A 91 8.05 5.10 -0.58
C GLY A 91 7.90 6.07 0.57
N ARG A 92 7.37 7.25 0.32
CA ARG A 92 7.21 8.31 1.33
C ARG A 92 5.81 8.24 1.94
N THR A 93 5.62 7.34 2.93
CA THR A 93 4.30 7.11 3.55
C THR A 93 3.99 8.13 4.63
N SER A 94 5.00 8.60 5.38
CA SER A 94 4.83 9.58 6.45
C SER A 94 4.15 10.86 5.97
N THR A 95 4.63 11.47 4.88
CA THR A 95 4.03 12.67 4.29
C THR A 95 2.59 12.43 3.80
N PHE A 96 2.33 11.23 3.26
CA PHE A 96 0.99 10.86 2.80
C PHE A 96 0.01 10.69 3.98
N LEU A 97 0.42 9.99 5.03
CA LEU A 97 -0.41 9.72 6.20
C LEU A 97 -0.65 10.98 7.04
N ASP A 98 0.28 11.95 7.00
CA ASP A 98 0.14 13.21 7.72
C ASP A 98 -1.08 14.02 7.26
N ILE A 99 -1.49 13.90 5.99
CA ILE A 99 -2.69 14.55 5.46
C ILE A 99 -3.94 14.09 6.23
N TYR A 100 -4.06 12.79 6.46
CA TYR A 100 -5.15 12.21 7.23
C TYR A 100 -5.02 12.55 8.72
N ALA A 101 -3.83 12.38 9.29
CA ALA A 101 -3.57 12.65 10.69
C ALA A 101 -3.90 14.10 11.08
N GLN A 102 -3.43 15.09 10.31
CA GLN A 102 -3.71 16.50 10.59
C GLN A 102 -5.20 16.80 10.50
N ARG A 103 -5.88 16.28 9.49
CA ARG A 103 -7.33 16.45 9.35
C ARG A 103 -8.09 15.86 10.53
N ASP A 104 -7.72 14.63 10.94
CA ASP A 104 -8.41 13.90 12.00
C ASP A 104 -8.17 14.56 13.38
N LEU A 105 -6.97 15.10 13.62
CA LEU A 105 -6.67 15.90 14.81
C LEU A 105 -7.48 17.19 14.82
N GLN A 106 -7.55 17.91 13.71
CA GLN A 106 -8.33 19.16 13.61
C GLN A 106 -9.83 18.93 13.84
N ASN A 107 -10.34 17.78 13.38
CA ASN A 107 -11.74 17.40 13.54
C ASN A 107 -12.04 16.75 14.90
N GLY A 108 -11.02 16.48 15.72
CA GLY A 108 -11.19 15.77 16.99
C GLY A 108 -11.59 14.29 16.83
N THR A 109 -11.33 13.69 15.65
CA THR A 109 -11.65 12.29 15.36
C THR A 109 -10.76 11.35 16.16
N PHE A 110 -9.48 11.68 16.28
CA PHE A 110 -8.49 10.95 17.06
C PHE A 110 -7.59 11.90 17.84
N THR A 111 -6.99 11.39 18.93
CA THR A 111 -5.95 12.10 19.69
C THR A 111 -4.56 11.82 19.11
N GLU A 112 -3.56 12.58 19.55
CA GLU A 112 -2.13 12.35 19.20
C GLU A 112 -1.68 10.94 19.60
N GLU A 113 -2.06 10.50 20.81
CA GLU A 113 -1.71 9.18 21.33
C GLU A 113 -2.31 8.05 20.49
N GLN A 114 -3.58 8.18 20.09
CA GLN A 114 -4.21 7.19 19.23
C GLN A 114 -3.54 7.10 17.86
N ILE A 115 -3.17 8.24 17.28
CA ILE A 115 -2.45 8.25 16.00
C ILE A 115 -1.07 7.62 16.14
N GLN A 116 -0.35 7.89 17.24
CA GLN A 116 0.92 7.23 17.52
C GLN A 116 0.73 5.71 17.62
N GLU A 117 -0.28 5.24 18.34
CA GLU A 117 -0.59 3.81 18.46
C GLU A 117 -0.85 3.16 17.09
N PHE A 118 -1.56 3.82 16.19
CA PHE A 118 -1.77 3.29 14.83
C PHE A 118 -0.46 3.17 14.04
N VAL A 119 0.45 4.11 14.19
CA VAL A 119 1.78 4.07 13.57
C VAL A 119 2.60 2.93 14.16
N ASP A 120 2.62 2.79 15.49
CA ASP A 120 3.33 1.71 16.18
C ASP A 120 2.84 0.34 15.73
N HIS A 121 1.51 0.15 15.64
CA HIS A 121 0.90 -1.07 15.10
C HIS A 121 1.30 -1.32 13.64
N PHE A 122 1.40 -0.29 12.82
CA PHE A 122 1.84 -0.42 11.43
C PHE A 122 3.29 -0.89 11.36
N ILE A 123 4.19 -0.30 12.13
CA ILE A 123 5.61 -0.70 12.19
C ILE A 123 5.74 -2.16 12.68
N MET A 124 4.99 -2.53 13.72
CA MET A 124 4.96 -3.93 14.20
C MET A 124 4.48 -4.89 13.11
N LYS A 125 3.42 -4.54 12.37
CA LYS A 125 2.90 -5.35 11.26
C LYS A 125 3.92 -5.52 10.14
N LEU A 126 4.68 -4.48 9.79
CA LEU A 126 5.78 -4.58 8.83
C LEU A 126 6.86 -5.53 9.30
N ARG A 127 7.14 -5.55 10.62
CA ARG A 127 8.13 -6.46 11.22
C ARG A 127 7.64 -7.91 11.27
N LEU A 128 6.34 -8.14 11.43
CA LEU A 128 5.73 -9.48 11.48
C LEU A 128 5.66 -10.18 10.13
N VAL A 129 5.62 -9.42 9.04
CA VAL A 129 5.57 -9.99 7.68
C VAL A 129 6.92 -10.63 7.36
N LYS A 130 6.89 -11.95 7.20
CA LYS A 130 8.07 -12.75 6.91
C LYS A 130 7.78 -13.74 5.79
N PHE A 131 8.84 -14.12 5.09
CA PHE A 131 8.81 -15.12 4.04
C PHE A 131 9.57 -16.37 4.48
N ALA A 132 9.06 -17.53 4.12
CA ALA A 132 9.80 -18.76 4.26
C ALA A 132 11.01 -18.73 3.32
N ARG A 133 12.21 -18.86 3.89
CA ARG A 133 13.47 -18.85 3.15
C ARG A 133 14.27 -20.10 3.50
N THR A 134 15.14 -20.51 2.59
CA THR A 134 16.02 -21.63 2.86
C THR A 134 17.06 -21.28 3.92
N PRO A 135 17.58 -22.25 4.69
CA PRO A 135 18.65 -22.01 5.66
C PRO A 135 19.89 -21.35 5.05
N GLU A 136 20.25 -21.74 3.82
CA GLU A 136 21.39 -21.17 3.09
C GLU A 136 21.19 -19.69 2.77
N TYR A 137 19.97 -19.31 2.39
CA TYR A 137 19.62 -17.90 2.16
C TYR A 137 19.73 -17.09 3.44
N ASN A 138 19.21 -17.62 4.55
CA ASN A 138 19.30 -16.95 5.85
C ASN A 138 20.75 -16.82 6.33
N ALA A 139 21.59 -17.81 6.11
CA ALA A 139 23.02 -17.76 6.44
C ALA A 139 23.74 -16.68 5.63
N LEU A 140 23.44 -16.57 4.33
CA LEU A 140 24.04 -15.57 3.43
C LEU A 140 23.72 -14.12 3.87
N PHE A 141 22.52 -13.87 4.36
CA PHE A 141 22.06 -12.54 4.77
C PHE A 141 22.06 -12.33 6.29
N SER A 142 22.75 -13.17 7.06
CA SER A 142 22.85 -13.09 8.51
C SER A 142 21.48 -13.11 9.22
N GLY A 143 20.58 -13.93 8.74
CA GLY A 143 19.23 -14.09 9.26
C GLY A 143 18.14 -13.69 8.27
N ASP A 144 16.96 -13.36 8.80
CA ASP A 144 15.80 -12.92 8.02
C ASP A 144 15.45 -11.46 8.32
N PRO A 145 16.16 -10.50 7.71
CA PRO A 145 15.88 -9.08 7.91
C PRO A 145 14.53 -8.69 7.31
N THR A 146 13.95 -7.60 7.83
CA THR A 146 12.79 -6.98 7.22
C THR A 146 13.23 -6.19 5.98
N TRP A 147 12.79 -6.63 4.81
CA TRP A 147 13.19 -6.07 3.52
C TRP A 147 12.25 -4.95 3.04
N VAL A 148 11.74 -4.17 3.97
CA VAL A 148 10.88 -3.02 3.69
C VAL A 148 11.65 -1.74 3.89
N THR A 149 11.56 -0.83 2.92
CA THR A 149 12.22 0.47 2.95
C THR A 149 11.19 1.59 2.95
N GLU A 150 11.30 2.51 3.87
CA GLU A 150 10.53 3.75 3.93
C GLU A 150 11.44 4.95 3.65
N SER A 151 10.93 5.91 2.89
CA SER A 151 11.60 7.19 2.65
C SER A 151 10.97 8.25 3.54
N ILE A 152 11.75 8.82 4.46
CA ILE A 152 11.29 9.86 5.39
C ILE A 152 11.82 11.22 4.93
N GLY A 153 10.95 12.23 4.90
CA GLY A 153 11.31 13.59 4.51
C GLY A 153 11.67 13.73 3.02
N GLY A 154 12.80 14.34 2.75
CA GLY A 154 13.24 14.69 1.40
C GLY A 154 12.60 15.97 0.89
N MET A 155 12.63 16.17 -0.44
CA MET A 155 12.16 17.39 -1.11
C MET A 155 11.02 17.07 -2.08
N GLY A 156 10.04 17.93 -2.15
CA GLY A 156 8.97 17.91 -3.14
C GLY A 156 9.44 18.46 -4.50
N ILE A 157 8.63 18.29 -5.53
CA ILE A 157 8.89 18.83 -6.88
C ILE A 157 8.99 20.38 -6.84
N ASP A 158 8.26 20.99 -5.93
CA ASP A 158 8.22 22.44 -5.70
C ASP A 158 9.34 22.97 -4.78
N GLY A 159 10.30 22.12 -4.42
CA GLY A 159 11.43 22.47 -3.57
C GLY A 159 11.15 22.52 -2.07
N ARG A 160 9.90 22.29 -1.62
CA ARG A 160 9.57 22.23 -0.19
C ARG A 160 10.10 20.94 0.44
N HIS A 161 10.54 21.05 1.71
CA HIS A 161 10.85 19.86 2.49
C HIS A 161 9.55 19.06 2.76
N MET A 162 9.68 17.74 2.82
CA MET A 162 8.56 16.82 3.00
C MET A 162 8.57 16.17 4.39
N VAL A 163 9.31 16.75 5.32
CA VAL A 163 9.27 16.36 6.74
C VAL A 163 7.99 16.90 7.36
N THR A 164 7.21 16.02 7.98
CA THR A 164 5.94 16.33 8.63
C THR A 164 5.96 15.82 10.06
N ARG A 165 4.93 16.12 10.86
CA ARG A 165 4.78 15.54 12.21
C ARG A 165 4.77 14.02 12.18
N MET A 166 4.15 13.42 11.17
CA MET A 166 4.14 11.97 10.97
C MET A 166 5.54 11.37 10.77
N SER A 167 6.50 12.16 10.33
CA SER A 167 7.89 11.70 10.17
C SER A 167 8.62 11.48 11.52
N TYR A 168 8.06 12.00 12.60
CA TYR A 168 8.60 11.87 13.96
C TYR A 168 7.80 10.91 14.85
N ARG A 169 6.64 10.45 14.38
CA ARG A 169 5.86 9.38 14.99
C ARG A 169 6.36 8.03 14.51
#